data_1d51ce937bfd100673e661c2d6feb0df
#
_entry.id   1d51ce937bfd100673e661c2d6feb0df
#
_cell.length_a   1.000
_cell.length_b   1.000
_cell.length_c   1.000
_cell.angle_alpha   90.00
_cell.angle_beta   90.00
_cell.angle_gamma   90.00
#
_symmetry.space_group_name_H-M   'P 1'
#
loop_
_entity.id
_entity.type
_entity.pdbx_description
1 polymer ?
#
loop_
_entity_poly.entity_id
_entity_poly.type
_entity_poly.pdbx_seq_one_letter_code
_entity_poly.pdbx_strand_id
1 'polypeptide(L)'
;LVAVAAIKLRIVSQRTILVTQKPEPAETFSHRSIWISDVHLGTKHAQVTALLAFLRVNECQHLYIVGDLIDGWELKHKWFWREEYNLLIQKLLRKSRKQTRITYITGNHDEFVEEFLGLRFGNVTLARQAIHTGVDGRRYLVIHGHQSDGVAHFNQLFDRLGS
;
A
#
# COMPACT_ATOMS: atom_id res chain seq x y z
N LEU A 1 3.70 21.49 -4.96
CA LEU A 1 2.76 22.59 -4.65
C LEU A 1 1.70 22.05 -3.72
N VAL A 2 1.71 22.53 -2.47
CA VAL A 2 0.70 22.20 -1.48
C VAL A 2 -0.46 23.18 -1.68
N ALA A 3 -1.61 22.67 -2.14
CA ALA A 3 -2.82 23.47 -2.20
C ALA A 3 -3.46 23.50 -0.80
N VAL A 4 -3.32 24.59 -0.10
CA VAL A 4 -4.04 24.88 1.13
C VAL A 4 -5.42 25.39 0.73
N ALA A 5 -6.49 24.63 1.05
CA ALA A 5 -7.85 25.08 0.88
C ALA A 5 -8.16 26.17 1.93
N ALA A 6 -8.21 27.42 1.52
CA ALA A 6 -8.61 28.52 2.35
C ALA A 6 -10.13 28.50 2.59
N ILE A 7 -10.54 28.36 3.84
CA ILE A 7 -11.94 28.51 4.25
C ILE A 7 -12.27 30.02 4.27
N LYS A 8 -13.10 30.45 3.34
CA LYS A 8 -13.56 31.84 3.30
C LYS A 8 -14.81 31.98 4.16
N LEU A 9 -14.63 32.58 5.34
CA LEU A 9 -15.74 32.95 6.23
C LEU A 9 -16.43 34.22 5.70
N ARG A 10 -17.70 34.14 5.36
CA ARG A 10 -18.51 35.30 5.00
C ARG A 10 -19.54 35.53 6.09
N ILE A 11 -19.38 36.60 6.87
CA ILE A 11 -20.34 37.03 7.86
C ILE A 11 -21.39 37.88 7.13
N VAL A 12 -22.62 37.43 7.09
CA VAL A 12 -23.76 38.23 6.64
C VAL A 12 -24.79 38.21 7.76
N SER A 13 -24.93 39.40 8.36
CA SER A 13 -26.03 39.79 9.28
C SER A 13 -26.53 38.72 10.25
N GLN A 14 -25.98 38.70 11.44
CA GLN A 14 -26.46 38.05 12.68
C GLN A 14 -26.82 36.55 12.67
N ARG A 15 -26.54 35.78 11.59
CA ARG A 15 -26.56 34.34 11.62
C ARG A 15 -25.36 33.82 10.85
N THR A 16 -24.43 33.20 11.59
CA THR A 16 -23.30 32.47 10.98
C THR A 16 -23.84 31.25 10.28
N ILE A 17 -23.97 31.30 8.96
CA ILE A 17 -24.22 30.09 8.16
C ILE A 17 -22.86 29.54 7.76
N LEU A 18 -22.45 28.48 8.43
CA LEU A 18 -21.30 27.66 7.98
C LEU A 18 -21.72 26.96 6.70
N VAL A 19 -21.43 27.56 5.55
CA VAL A 19 -21.51 26.86 4.27
C VAL A 19 -20.22 26.03 4.17
N THR A 20 -20.30 24.80 4.62
CA THR A 20 -19.27 23.81 4.29
C THR A 20 -19.44 23.47 2.81
N GLN A 21 -18.70 24.16 1.94
CA GLN A 21 -18.53 23.68 0.60
C GLN A 21 -17.89 22.31 0.71
N LYS A 22 -18.60 21.28 0.26
CA LYS A 22 -18.01 19.95 0.09
C LYS A 22 -16.78 20.14 -0.78
N PRO A 23 -15.57 19.74 -0.31
CA PRO A 23 -14.38 19.92 -1.12
C PRO A 23 -14.63 19.24 -2.48
N GLU A 24 -14.31 19.95 -3.54
CA GLU A 24 -14.34 19.36 -4.89
C GLU A 24 -13.64 18.01 -4.86
N PRO A 25 -14.18 16.99 -5.51
CA PRO A 25 -13.52 15.69 -5.56
C PRO A 25 -12.14 15.91 -6.17
N ALA A 26 -11.09 15.60 -5.40
CA ALA A 26 -9.72 15.67 -5.90
C ALA A 26 -9.64 14.83 -7.18
N GLU A 27 -9.00 15.37 -8.19
CA GLU A 27 -8.74 14.66 -9.43
C GLU A 27 -8.10 13.30 -9.10
N THR A 28 -8.66 12.22 -9.63
CA THR A 28 -8.18 10.87 -9.36
C THR A 28 -7.50 10.30 -10.61
N PHE A 29 -6.32 9.74 -10.41
CA PHE A 29 -5.54 9.08 -11.44
C PHE A 29 -5.80 7.57 -11.39
N SER A 30 -6.02 6.96 -12.56
CA SER A 30 -6.24 5.52 -12.66
C SER A 30 -5.02 4.83 -13.26
N HIS A 31 -4.53 3.80 -12.57
CA HIS A 31 -3.37 3.03 -12.95
C HIS A 31 -3.73 1.56 -13.14
N ARG A 32 -3.01 0.86 -14.01
CA ARG A 32 -3.12 -0.59 -14.10
C ARG A 32 -2.56 -1.26 -12.85
N SER A 33 -1.37 -0.82 -12.42
CA SER A 33 -0.70 -1.37 -11.23
C SER A 33 0.05 -0.28 -10.47
N ILE A 34 0.10 -0.44 -9.15
CA ILE A 34 0.90 0.36 -8.22
C ILE A 34 1.70 -0.60 -7.37
N TRP A 35 2.95 -0.27 -7.10
CA TRP A 35 3.84 -0.99 -6.18
C TRP A 35 4.22 -0.07 -5.03
N ILE A 36 4.12 -0.56 -3.82
CA ILE A 36 4.61 0.10 -2.60
C ILE A 36 5.45 -0.90 -1.82
N SER A 37 6.52 -0.46 -1.19
CA SER A 37 7.40 -1.27 -0.34
C SER A 37 7.87 -0.49 0.87
N ASP A 38 8.46 -1.18 1.83
CA ASP A 38 9.23 -0.58 2.93
C ASP A 38 8.45 0.51 3.70
N VAL A 39 7.21 0.24 4.03
CA VAL A 39 6.34 1.19 4.76
C VAL A 39 6.69 1.24 6.24
N HIS A 40 7.09 0.09 6.83
CA HIS A 40 7.54 -0.09 8.20
C HIS A 40 6.56 0.50 9.24
N LEU A 41 5.27 0.12 9.16
CA LEU A 41 4.31 0.45 10.22
C LEU A 41 4.78 -0.15 11.54
N GLY A 42 4.79 0.64 12.59
CA GLY A 42 5.40 0.29 13.88
C GLY A 42 6.66 1.08 14.19
N THR A 43 7.18 1.85 13.21
CA THR A 43 8.36 2.72 13.40
C THR A 43 7.99 4.20 13.32
N LYS A 44 8.80 5.04 13.94
CA LYS A 44 8.62 6.50 13.88
C LYS A 44 8.85 7.09 12.49
N HIS A 45 9.55 6.36 11.63
CA HIS A 45 10.01 6.81 10.31
C HIS A 45 9.00 6.52 9.20
N ALA A 46 7.97 5.71 9.47
CA ALA A 46 6.92 5.36 8.51
C ALA A 46 6.24 6.62 7.94
N GLN A 47 6.32 6.79 6.62
CA GLN A 47 5.79 7.96 5.89
C GLN A 47 4.30 7.81 5.55
N VAL A 48 3.49 7.43 6.54
CA VAL A 48 2.09 7.02 6.34
C VAL A 48 1.22 8.15 5.82
N THR A 49 1.43 9.38 6.30
CA THR A 49 0.66 10.56 5.84
C THR A 49 0.85 10.80 4.35
N ALA A 50 2.10 10.69 3.85
CA ALA A 50 2.41 10.84 2.43
C ALA A 50 1.78 9.70 1.61
N LEU A 51 1.88 8.45 2.09
CA LEU A 51 1.27 7.29 1.44
C LEU A 51 -0.26 7.38 1.40
N LEU A 52 -0.91 7.84 2.47
CA LEU A 52 -2.35 8.07 2.48
C LEU A 52 -2.77 9.13 1.47
N ALA A 53 -2.02 10.25 1.38
CA ALA A 53 -2.26 11.29 0.40
C ALA A 53 -2.12 10.74 -1.04
N PHE A 54 -1.07 9.97 -1.31
CA PHE A 54 -0.87 9.30 -2.58
C PHE A 54 -2.03 8.35 -2.92
N LEU A 55 -2.40 7.45 -2.00
CA LEU A 55 -3.47 6.47 -2.22
C LEU A 55 -4.87 7.12 -2.30
N ARG A 56 -5.02 8.38 -1.86
CA ARG A 56 -6.30 9.10 -1.98
C ARG A 56 -6.62 9.45 -3.42
N VAL A 57 -5.63 9.88 -4.19
CA VAL A 57 -5.80 10.39 -5.56
C VAL A 57 -5.39 9.35 -6.61
N ASN A 58 -4.77 8.25 -6.21
CA ASN A 58 -4.35 7.19 -7.13
C ASN A 58 -5.17 5.92 -6.90
N GLU A 59 -5.92 5.53 -7.93
CA GLU A 59 -6.64 4.26 -7.99
C GLU A 59 -5.91 3.29 -8.92
N CYS A 60 -6.04 1.98 -8.68
CA CYS A 60 -5.42 0.97 -9.53
C CYS A 60 -6.22 -0.32 -9.57
N GLN A 61 -6.01 -1.11 -10.63
CA GLN A 61 -6.61 -2.45 -10.74
C GLN A 61 -5.85 -3.45 -9.85
N HIS A 62 -4.53 -3.30 -9.72
CA HIS A 62 -3.68 -4.17 -8.91
C HIS A 62 -2.70 -3.36 -8.07
N LEU A 63 -2.74 -3.55 -6.76
CA LEU A 63 -1.80 -2.98 -5.81
C LEU A 63 -0.88 -4.09 -5.29
N TYR A 64 0.40 -3.93 -5.47
CA TYR A 64 1.42 -4.78 -4.87
C TYR A 64 1.98 -4.09 -3.63
N ILE A 65 1.94 -4.78 -2.50
CA ILE A 65 2.66 -4.42 -1.28
C ILE A 65 3.87 -5.35 -1.26
N VAL A 66 5.05 -4.79 -1.48
CA VAL A 66 6.27 -5.56 -1.75
C VAL A 66 7.16 -5.53 -0.51
N GLY A 67 6.78 -6.30 0.48
CA GLY A 67 7.47 -6.48 1.75
C GLY A 67 7.43 -5.30 2.70
N ASP A 68 7.70 -5.60 3.94
CA ASP A 68 7.94 -4.66 5.03
C ASP A 68 6.84 -3.60 5.21
N LEU A 69 5.57 -4.06 5.07
CA LEU A 69 4.41 -3.22 5.39
C LEU A 69 4.37 -2.93 6.90
N ILE A 70 4.57 -3.96 7.71
CA ILE A 70 4.55 -3.87 9.18
C ILE A 70 5.92 -4.28 9.70
N ASP A 71 6.52 -3.43 10.52
CA ASP A 71 7.78 -3.75 11.17
C ASP A 71 7.56 -4.61 12.41
N GLY A 72 7.47 -5.92 12.22
CA GLY A 72 7.30 -6.88 13.30
C GLY A 72 8.49 -6.97 14.25
N TRP A 73 9.68 -6.64 13.78
CA TRP A 73 10.89 -6.62 14.62
C TRP A 73 10.83 -5.49 15.64
N GLU A 74 10.58 -4.27 15.18
CA GLU A 74 10.44 -3.11 16.07
C GLU A 74 9.27 -3.28 17.04
N LEU A 75 8.12 -3.77 16.55
CA LEU A 75 6.94 -3.98 17.39
C LEU A 75 7.14 -5.02 18.49
N LYS A 76 7.99 -6.04 18.27
CA LYS A 76 8.38 -7.02 19.31
C LYS A 76 9.24 -6.40 20.40
N HIS A 77 10.09 -5.43 20.05
CA HIS A 77 10.95 -4.74 21.01
C HIS A 77 10.20 -3.65 21.76
N LYS A 78 9.44 -2.84 21.04
CA LYS A 78 8.67 -1.73 21.60
C LYS A 78 7.40 -1.50 20.80
N TRP A 79 6.26 -1.63 21.47
CA TRP A 79 4.99 -1.30 20.84
C TRP A 79 4.93 0.19 20.51
N PHE A 80 4.82 0.49 19.21
CA PHE A 80 4.61 1.85 18.71
C PHE A 80 3.60 1.79 17.58
N TRP A 81 2.39 2.29 17.84
CA TRP A 81 1.32 2.24 16.85
C TRP A 81 0.53 3.54 16.87
N ARG A 82 0.60 4.30 15.77
CA ARG A 82 -0.09 5.59 15.61
C ARG A 82 -1.46 5.38 14.96
N GLU A 83 -2.38 6.32 15.19
CA GLU A 83 -3.72 6.27 14.61
C GLU A 83 -3.71 6.24 13.07
N GLU A 84 -2.79 6.95 12.45
CA GLU A 84 -2.66 6.98 10.98
C GLU A 84 -2.36 5.60 10.40
N TYR A 85 -1.76 4.68 11.14
CA TYR A 85 -1.53 3.31 10.70
C TYR A 85 -2.85 2.56 10.52
N ASN A 86 -3.79 2.77 11.42
CA ASN A 86 -5.16 2.24 11.27
C ASN A 86 -5.83 2.78 10.02
N LEU A 87 -5.66 4.09 9.76
CA LEU A 87 -6.22 4.72 8.56
C LEU A 87 -5.64 4.11 7.27
N LEU A 88 -4.34 3.79 7.25
CA LEU A 88 -3.73 3.13 6.10
C LEU A 88 -4.28 1.72 5.90
N ILE A 89 -4.34 0.90 6.95
CA ILE A 89 -4.92 -0.45 6.87
C ILE A 89 -6.38 -0.38 6.36
N GLN A 90 -7.19 0.51 6.93
CA GLN A 90 -8.57 0.72 6.47
C GLN A 90 -8.64 1.18 5.00
N LYS A 91 -7.70 2.03 4.55
CA LYS A 91 -7.62 2.47 3.15
C LYS A 91 -7.32 1.32 2.22
N LEU A 92 -6.38 0.44 2.57
CA LEU A 92 -6.04 -0.77 1.80
C LEU A 92 -7.25 -1.73 1.71
N LEU A 93 -7.89 -2.02 2.84
CA LEU A 93 -9.09 -2.86 2.88
C LEU A 93 -10.24 -2.25 2.07
N ARG A 94 -10.40 -0.92 2.09
CA ARG A 94 -11.41 -0.24 1.27
C ARG A 94 -11.13 -0.36 -0.23
N LYS A 95 -9.86 -0.24 -0.64
CA LYS A 95 -9.47 -0.49 -2.05
C LYS A 95 -9.78 -1.92 -2.46
N SER A 96 -9.44 -2.91 -1.64
CA SER A 96 -9.78 -4.31 -1.86
C SER A 96 -11.29 -4.52 -2.06
N ARG A 97 -12.13 -3.92 -1.22
CA ARG A 97 -13.60 -3.99 -1.38
C ARG A 97 -14.10 -3.32 -2.66
N LYS A 98 -13.38 -2.32 -3.17
CA LYS A 98 -13.67 -1.63 -4.45
C LYS A 98 -13.01 -2.32 -5.66
N GLN A 99 -12.79 -3.61 -5.57
CA GLN A 99 -12.28 -4.48 -6.64
C GLN A 99 -10.79 -4.31 -6.99
N THR A 100 -10.01 -3.49 -6.26
CA THR A 100 -8.56 -3.51 -6.39
C THR A 100 -8.03 -4.87 -5.90
N ARG A 101 -7.34 -5.61 -6.74
CA ARG A 101 -6.57 -6.78 -6.30
C ARG A 101 -5.38 -6.30 -5.50
N ILE A 102 -5.15 -6.88 -4.34
CA ILE A 102 -3.98 -6.58 -3.52
C ILE A 102 -3.16 -7.85 -3.37
N THR A 103 -1.91 -7.81 -3.78
CA THR A 103 -0.94 -8.86 -3.49
C THR A 103 0.04 -8.33 -2.47
N TYR A 104 0.03 -8.93 -1.29
CA TYR A 104 0.99 -8.63 -0.23
C TYR A 104 2.09 -9.68 -0.28
N ILE A 105 3.27 -9.25 -0.67
CA ILE A 105 4.49 -10.05 -0.69
C ILE A 105 5.20 -9.82 0.64
N THR A 106 5.61 -10.89 1.32
CA THR A 106 6.27 -10.81 2.62
C THR A 106 7.69 -10.29 2.48
N GLY A 107 8.10 -9.43 3.41
CA GLY A 107 9.48 -8.98 3.61
C GLY A 107 10.11 -9.64 4.83
N ASN A 108 11.33 -9.23 5.18
CA ASN A 108 12.01 -9.76 6.36
C ASN A 108 11.49 -9.17 7.68
N HIS A 109 10.98 -7.96 7.69
CA HIS A 109 10.41 -7.35 8.89
C HIS A 109 9.00 -7.85 9.20
N ASP A 110 8.30 -8.41 8.23
CA ASP A 110 6.95 -8.93 8.38
C ASP A 110 6.82 -10.44 8.16
N GLU A 111 7.89 -11.20 8.46
CA GLU A 111 7.94 -12.68 8.40
C GLU A 111 6.78 -13.37 9.15
N PHE A 112 6.25 -12.75 10.22
CA PHE A 112 5.11 -13.31 10.97
C PHE A 112 3.85 -13.48 10.10
N VAL A 113 3.79 -12.80 8.95
CA VAL A 113 2.69 -12.96 7.98
C VAL A 113 2.85 -14.24 7.17
N GLU A 114 4.03 -14.87 7.16
CA GLU A 114 4.29 -16.08 6.39
C GLU A 114 3.45 -17.29 6.81
N GLU A 115 3.02 -17.35 8.06
CA GLU A 115 2.10 -18.38 8.55
C GLU A 115 0.75 -18.36 7.82
N PHE A 116 0.41 -17.25 7.17
CA PHE A 116 -0.84 -17.03 6.46
C PHE A 116 -0.69 -17.06 4.94
N LEU A 117 0.46 -17.52 4.43
CA LEU A 117 0.68 -17.63 2.99
C LEU A 117 -0.37 -18.52 2.31
N GLY A 118 -0.79 -18.12 1.12
CA GLY A 118 -1.83 -18.80 0.35
C GLY A 118 -3.26 -18.48 0.80
N LEU A 119 -3.46 -17.81 1.95
CA LEU A 119 -4.78 -17.36 2.34
C LEU A 119 -5.22 -16.13 1.52
N ARG A 120 -6.52 -16.02 1.34
CA ARG A 120 -7.16 -14.88 0.69
C ARG A 120 -8.16 -14.23 1.62
N PHE A 121 -8.07 -12.92 1.75
CA PHE A 121 -9.03 -12.09 2.49
C PHE A 121 -9.74 -11.16 1.49
N GLY A 122 -10.83 -11.63 0.90
CA GLY A 122 -11.48 -10.92 -0.19
C GLY A 122 -10.55 -10.83 -1.41
N ASN A 123 -10.18 -9.63 -1.82
CA ASN A 123 -9.25 -9.39 -2.93
C ASN A 123 -7.78 -9.18 -2.47
N VAL A 124 -7.45 -9.56 -1.23
CA VAL A 124 -6.07 -9.55 -0.71
C VAL A 124 -5.53 -10.97 -0.73
N THR A 125 -4.37 -11.18 -1.33
CA THR A 125 -3.63 -12.44 -1.37
C THR A 125 -2.27 -12.24 -0.74
N LEU A 126 -1.86 -13.16 0.14
CA LEU A 126 -0.52 -13.20 0.74
C LEU A 126 0.36 -14.14 -0.05
N ALA A 127 1.57 -13.71 -0.39
CA ALA A 127 2.51 -14.48 -1.19
C ALA A 127 3.97 -14.14 -0.84
N ARG A 128 4.90 -15.05 -1.13
CA ARG A 128 6.35 -14.75 -1.07
C ARG A 128 6.83 -14.02 -2.31
N GLN A 129 6.14 -14.23 -3.42
CA GLN A 129 6.49 -13.66 -4.71
C GLN A 129 5.25 -13.62 -5.60
N ALA A 130 5.27 -12.82 -6.65
CA ALA A 130 4.21 -12.78 -7.65
C ALA A 130 4.79 -12.59 -9.05
N ILE A 131 4.02 -12.98 -10.05
CA ILE A 131 4.32 -12.65 -11.44
C ILE A 131 3.38 -11.54 -11.89
N HIS A 132 3.97 -10.43 -12.30
CA HIS A 132 3.24 -9.36 -12.96
C HIS A 132 3.39 -9.48 -14.47
N THR A 133 2.28 -9.43 -15.20
CA THR A 133 2.31 -9.40 -16.66
C THR A 133 2.08 -7.98 -17.16
N GLY A 134 3.07 -7.42 -17.85
CA GLY A 134 3.01 -6.09 -18.45
C GLY A 134 1.98 -6.02 -19.59
N VAL A 135 1.71 -4.80 -20.06
CA VAL A 135 0.84 -4.57 -21.23
C VAL A 135 1.42 -5.14 -22.52
N ASP A 136 2.72 -5.26 -22.57
CA ASP A 136 3.51 -5.87 -23.67
C ASP A 136 3.58 -7.40 -23.59
N GLY A 137 2.89 -8.03 -22.63
CA GLY A 137 2.92 -9.46 -22.37
C GLY A 137 4.15 -9.94 -21.62
N ARG A 138 5.15 -9.10 -21.35
CA ARG A 138 6.33 -9.49 -20.59
C ARG A 138 5.96 -9.83 -19.15
N ARG A 139 6.64 -10.83 -18.62
CA ARG A 139 6.46 -11.30 -17.25
C ARG A 139 7.56 -10.75 -16.36
N TYR A 140 7.17 -10.18 -15.23
CA TYR A 140 8.06 -9.60 -14.23
C TYR A 140 7.89 -10.34 -12.91
N LEU A 141 9.00 -10.84 -12.37
CA LEU A 141 9.01 -11.38 -11.01
C LEU A 141 8.99 -10.23 -10.02
N VAL A 142 8.04 -10.27 -9.09
CA VAL A 142 7.91 -9.28 -8.00
C VAL A 142 8.26 -9.98 -6.69
N ILE A 143 9.35 -9.55 -6.07
CA ILE A 143 9.88 -10.04 -4.79
C ILE A 143 10.36 -8.86 -3.94
N HIS A 144 10.44 -9.03 -2.64
CA HIS A 144 10.98 -7.99 -1.75
C HIS A 144 12.51 -7.84 -1.84
N GLY A 145 13.22 -8.86 -2.28
CA GLY A 145 14.67 -8.79 -2.51
C GLY A 145 15.54 -9.30 -1.36
N HIS A 146 15.09 -9.30 -0.10
CA HIS A 146 15.84 -9.90 1.01
C HIS A 146 16.17 -11.39 0.77
N GLN A 147 15.38 -12.06 -0.05
CA GLN A 147 15.56 -13.45 -0.45
C GLN A 147 16.65 -13.63 -1.51
N SER A 148 17.14 -12.52 -2.10
CA SER A 148 18.07 -12.53 -3.23
C SER A 148 19.55 -12.55 -2.82
N ASP A 149 19.87 -12.52 -1.54
CA ASP A 149 21.24 -12.55 -1.02
C ASP A 149 21.99 -13.88 -1.32
N GLY A 150 21.28 -14.86 -1.91
CA GLY A 150 21.86 -16.05 -2.50
C GLY A 150 21.63 -16.06 -4.01
N VAL A 151 22.56 -15.54 -4.81
CA VAL A 151 22.56 -15.53 -6.29
C VAL A 151 22.20 -16.91 -6.90
N ALA A 152 22.46 -18.00 -6.19
CA ALA A 152 22.14 -19.36 -6.60
C ALA A 152 20.61 -19.65 -6.67
N HIS A 153 19.80 -19.04 -5.81
CA HIS A 153 18.35 -19.22 -5.84
C HIS A 153 17.67 -18.43 -6.98
N PHE A 154 18.27 -17.34 -7.39
CA PHE A 154 17.71 -16.49 -8.45
C PHE A 154 17.69 -17.24 -9.81
N ASN A 155 18.75 -17.95 -10.13
CA ASN A 155 18.85 -18.73 -11.39
C ASN A 155 17.85 -19.90 -11.43
N GLN A 156 17.66 -20.62 -10.32
CA GLN A 156 16.66 -21.70 -10.26
C GLN A 156 15.22 -21.24 -10.42
N LEU A 157 14.93 -20.00 -10.02
CA LEU A 157 13.60 -19.42 -10.17
C LEU A 157 13.31 -19.06 -11.63
N PHE A 158 14.28 -18.54 -12.36
CA PHE A 158 14.15 -18.24 -13.79
C PHE A 158 13.97 -19.49 -14.63
N ASP A 159 14.67 -20.59 -14.32
CA ASP A 159 14.54 -21.87 -15.02
C ASP A 159 13.12 -22.48 -14.87
N ARG A 160 12.47 -22.29 -13.73
CA ARG A 160 11.09 -22.75 -13.51
C ARG A 160 10.01 -21.88 -14.16
N LEU A 161 10.34 -20.64 -14.55
CA LEU A 161 9.42 -19.70 -15.16
C LEU A 161 9.54 -19.64 -16.68
N GLY A 162 10.57 -20.30 -17.25
CA GLY A 162 10.89 -20.35 -18.68
C GLY A 162 10.30 -21.54 -19.44
N SER A 163 9.56 -22.44 -18.78
CA SER A 163 8.90 -23.60 -19.41
C SER A 163 7.41 -23.42 -19.53
#